data_73f0b37e1cd4d35cfcbb7de3331ed880
#
_entry.id   73f0b37e1cd4d35cfcbb7de3331ed880
#
_cell.length_a   1.000
_cell.length_b   1.000
_cell.length_c   1.000
_cell.angle_alpha   90.00
_cell.angle_beta   90.00
_cell.angle_gamma   90.00
#
_symmetry.space_group_name_H-M   'P 1'
#
loop_
_entity.id
_entity.type
_entity.pdbx_description
1 polymer ?
#
loop_
_entity_poly.entity_id
_entity_poly.type
_entity_poly.pdbx_seq_one_letter_code
_entity_poly.pdbx_strand_id
1 'polypeptide(L)'
;TLANWRLPPFNREAFSKVREIIPTASINWTKGPDKKVSEFKNKELTVKIRENEETLLDEFLSQTTVDAFHISHKGKTIYTWHSDYCSSTTPHIIFSVSKSLTALLIGCVIDEGLLSEETLVSKIFPEAKGSAFEDASVRNLLDMSVSSNFIEDYEATSGIFLDYRQSTGWNPQDIDDTSHLKSFLFSLNKNTHKHGEKFEYHSTNTDMLGIIIEKCTGKKYAQYFFEKLMRPLGAQDDAYVTLDRMGTSRSAG
;
A
#
# COMPACT_ATOMS: atom_id res chain seq x y z
N THR A 1 5.71 9.96 -16.93
CA THR A 1 4.77 11.00 -16.49
C THR A 1 3.67 10.43 -15.61
N LEU A 2 2.99 11.28 -14.83
CA LEU A 2 1.87 10.89 -13.96
C LEU A 2 0.72 10.19 -14.72
N ALA A 3 0.56 10.46 -16.02
CA ALA A 3 -0.49 9.85 -16.83
C ALA A 3 -0.25 8.37 -17.16
N ASN A 4 1.01 7.93 -17.26
CA ASN A 4 1.36 6.63 -17.84
C ASN A 4 2.37 5.80 -17.03
N TRP A 5 2.80 6.27 -15.85
CA TRP A 5 3.87 5.62 -15.08
C TRP A 5 3.60 4.14 -14.70
N ARG A 6 2.32 3.74 -14.67
CA ARG A 6 1.92 2.36 -14.37
C ARG A 6 1.76 1.47 -15.60
N LEU A 7 1.88 2.04 -16.79
CA LEU A 7 1.67 1.32 -18.05
C LEU A 7 3.01 0.87 -18.67
N PRO A 8 3.05 -0.31 -19.33
CA PRO A 8 4.21 -0.69 -20.09
C PRO A 8 4.48 0.31 -21.26
N PRO A 9 5.75 0.57 -21.62
CA PRO A 9 6.98 0.08 -20.98
C PRO A 9 7.44 0.94 -19.80
N PHE A 10 6.75 2.02 -19.47
CA PHE A 10 7.17 3.04 -18.49
C PHE A 10 7.24 2.51 -17.06
N ASN A 11 6.40 1.53 -16.73
CA ASN A 11 6.32 0.95 -15.38
C ASN A 11 7.64 0.30 -14.91
N ARG A 12 8.43 -0.26 -15.82
CA ARG A 12 9.71 -0.90 -15.50
C ARG A 12 10.68 0.03 -14.76
N GLU A 13 10.72 1.30 -15.17
CA GLU A 13 11.57 2.30 -14.54
C GLU A 13 10.82 3.06 -13.44
N ALA A 14 9.55 3.38 -13.67
CA ALA A 14 8.77 4.23 -12.77
C ALA A 14 8.52 3.59 -11.39
N PHE A 15 8.42 2.26 -11.31
CA PHE A 15 8.15 1.57 -10.04
C PHE A 15 9.28 1.70 -9.01
N SER A 16 10.49 1.96 -9.46
CA SER A 16 11.63 2.30 -8.61
C SER A 16 11.83 3.81 -8.40
N LYS A 17 11.13 4.65 -9.17
CA LYS A 17 11.28 6.11 -9.22
C LYS A 17 10.00 6.89 -8.89
N VAL A 18 9.10 6.31 -8.11
CA VAL A 18 7.80 6.93 -7.78
C VAL A 18 7.95 8.33 -7.17
N ARG A 19 9.01 8.56 -6.39
CA ARG A 19 9.32 9.88 -5.81
C ARG A 19 9.56 11.00 -6.83
N GLU A 20 9.95 10.64 -8.04
CA GLU A 20 10.18 11.61 -9.13
C GLU A 20 8.86 12.00 -9.83
N ILE A 21 7.77 11.27 -9.53
CA ILE A 21 6.50 11.38 -10.23
C ILE A 21 5.40 11.89 -9.31
N ILE A 22 5.39 11.45 -8.04
CA ILE A 22 4.32 11.68 -7.06
C ILE A 22 4.92 12.25 -5.78
N PRO A 23 4.28 13.24 -5.13
CA PRO A 23 4.68 13.70 -3.81
C PRO A 23 4.74 12.56 -2.79
N THR A 24 5.75 12.54 -1.93
CA THR A 24 5.95 11.50 -0.94
C THR A 24 6.34 12.04 0.42
N ALA A 25 6.01 11.32 1.47
CA ALA A 25 6.59 11.48 2.80
C ALA A 25 7.63 10.39 3.07
N SER A 26 8.81 10.78 3.52
CA SER A 26 9.84 9.85 3.93
C SER A 26 9.47 9.13 5.22
N ILE A 27 9.71 7.84 5.24
CA ILE A 27 9.75 7.01 6.44
C ILE A 27 11.22 6.82 6.73
N ASN A 28 11.81 7.83 7.34
CA ASN A 28 13.26 7.94 7.54
C ASN A 28 13.76 6.87 8.49
N TRP A 29 14.83 6.23 8.10
CA TRP A 29 15.57 5.32 8.94
C TRP A 29 16.74 6.04 9.63
N THR A 30 16.88 5.86 10.92
CA THR A 30 18.10 6.20 11.66
C THR A 30 18.95 4.94 11.73
N LYS A 31 20.12 4.99 11.12
CA LYS A 31 21.05 3.87 10.95
C LYS A 31 21.15 3.00 12.22
N GLY A 32 20.51 1.83 12.17
CA GLY A 32 20.68 0.78 13.17
C GLY A 32 22.02 0.06 12.97
N PRO A 33 22.38 -0.88 13.82
CA PRO A 33 23.59 -1.66 13.64
C PRO A 33 23.52 -2.40 12.30
N ASP A 34 24.60 -2.30 11.50
CA ASP A 34 24.74 -3.01 10.24
C ASP A 34 24.51 -4.52 10.48
N LYS A 35 23.36 -5.01 10.14
CA LYS A 35 23.15 -6.46 10.05
C LYS A 35 23.90 -6.92 8.80
N LYS A 36 24.98 -7.64 9.00
CA LYS A 36 25.63 -8.34 7.87
C LYS A 36 24.60 -9.28 7.27
N VAL A 37 24.06 -8.91 6.12
CA VAL A 37 23.36 -9.86 5.26
C VAL A 37 24.44 -10.87 4.85
N SER A 38 24.28 -12.13 5.25
CA SER A 38 25.20 -13.17 4.82
C SER A 38 25.14 -13.25 3.29
N GLU A 39 26.24 -12.97 2.63
CA GLU A 39 26.37 -13.21 1.19
C GLU A 39 26.08 -14.68 0.94
N PHE A 40 24.96 -14.94 0.27
CA PHE A 40 24.59 -16.28 -0.11
C PHE A 40 24.94 -16.46 -1.58
N LYS A 41 25.76 -17.46 -1.89
CA LYS A 41 25.93 -17.89 -3.27
C LYS A 41 24.64 -18.60 -3.69
N ASN A 42 23.91 -18.01 -4.62
CA ASN A 42 22.73 -18.64 -5.19
C ASN A 42 23.10 -20.02 -5.71
N LYS A 43 22.34 -21.03 -5.29
CA LYS A 43 22.37 -22.33 -5.94
C LYS A 43 21.63 -22.19 -7.26
N GLU A 44 22.03 -22.92 -8.27
CA GLU A 44 21.21 -23.13 -9.44
C GLU A 44 19.91 -23.81 -8.98
N LEU A 45 18.81 -23.06 -9.11
CA LEU A 45 17.47 -23.55 -8.81
C LEU A 45 16.72 -23.66 -10.12
N THR A 46 15.90 -24.71 -10.22
CA THR A 46 15.00 -24.88 -11.34
C THR A 46 13.55 -24.67 -10.88
N VAL A 47 12.72 -24.29 -11.81
CA VAL A 47 11.28 -24.12 -11.62
C VAL A 47 10.52 -24.89 -12.69
N LYS A 48 9.51 -25.63 -12.26
CA LYS A 48 8.63 -26.35 -13.15
C LYS A 48 7.51 -25.40 -13.63
N ILE A 49 7.52 -25.08 -14.92
CA ILE A 49 6.54 -24.17 -15.53
C ILE A 49 5.27 -24.93 -15.89
N ARG A 50 5.44 -26.14 -16.44
CA ARG A 50 4.37 -27.07 -16.83
C ARG A 50 4.77 -28.50 -16.47
N GLU A 51 3.88 -29.45 -16.69
CA GLU A 51 4.07 -30.85 -16.27
C GLU A 51 5.39 -31.46 -16.76
N ASN A 52 5.85 -31.08 -17.96
CA ASN A 52 7.08 -31.59 -18.60
C ASN A 52 8.06 -30.49 -18.99
N GLU A 53 7.95 -29.29 -18.41
CA GLU A 53 8.76 -28.13 -18.77
C GLU A 53 9.40 -27.55 -17.51
N GLU A 54 10.73 -27.64 -17.44
CA GLU A 54 11.54 -27.09 -16.36
C GLU A 54 12.58 -26.13 -16.93
N THR A 55 12.82 -25.02 -16.25
CA THR A 55 13.83 -24.04 -16.63
C THR A 55 14.60 -23.57 -15.40
N LEU A 56 15.72 -22.90 -15.61
CA LEU A 56 16.43 -22.23 -14.54
C LEU A 56 15.57 -21.09 -13.96
N LEU A 57 15.60 -20.93 -12.65
CA LEU A 57 14.83 -19.89 -11.97
C LEU A 57 15.25 -18.49 -12.45
N ASP A 58 16.55 -18.25 -12.70
CA ASP A 58 17.08 -16.99 -13.24
C ASP A 58 16.47 -16.64 -14.60
N GLU A 59 16.37 -17.62 -15.49
CA GLU A 59 15.76 -17.44 -16.81
C GLU A 59 14.26 -17.14 -16.68
N PHE A 60 13.56 -17.87 -15.84
CA PHE A 60 12.14 -17.65 -15.58
C PHE A 60 11.88 -16.24 -15.05
N LEU A 61 12.63 -15.79 -14.03
CA LEU A 61 12.49 -14.46 -13.45
C LEU A 61 12.78 -13.35 -14.47
N SER A 62 13.80 -13.53 -15.28
CA SER A 62 14.14 -12.58 -16.37
C SER A 62 13.03 -12.48 -17.39
N GLN A 63 12.46 -13.60 -17.85
CA GLN A 63 11.41 -13.66 -18.87
C GLN A 63 10.06 -13.13 -18.37
N THR A 64 9.77 -13.25 -17.08
CA THR A 64 8.50 -12.82 -16.46
C THR A 64 8.52 -11.38 -15.97
N THR A 65 9.57 -10.61 -16.30
CA THR A 65 9.70 -9.18 -15.94
C THR A 65 9.63 -8.91 -14.43
N VAL A 66 10.07 -9.83 -13.61
CA VAL A 66 10.27 -9.67 -12.17
C VAL A 66 11.41 -8.66 -11.95
N ASP A 67 11.31 -7.78 -10.97
CA ASP A 67 12.36 -6.81 -10.64
C ASP A 67 13.28 -7.28 -9.52
N ALA A 68 12.72 -7.93 -8.51
CA ALA A 68 13.51 -8.56 -7.44
C ALA A 68 12.79 -9.81 -6.91
N PHE A 69 13.57 -10.80 -6.52
CA PHE A 69 13.05 -12.03 -5.96
C PHE A 69 13.93 -12.52 -4.81
N HIS A 70 13.33 -12.94 -3.71
CA HIS A 70 14.03 -13.37 -2.51
C HIS A 70 13.38 -14.62 -1.91
N ILE A 71 14.19 -15.60 -1.56
CA ILE A 71 13.73 -16.78 -0.82
C ILE A 71 14.48 -16.86 0.49
N SER A 72 13.75 -17.01 1.59
CA SER A 72 14.31 -17.35 2.89
C SER A 72 13.72 -18.66 3.41
N HIS A 73 14.54 -19.44 4.10
CA HIS A 73 14.13 -20.65 4.78
C HIS A 73 14.72 -20.70 6.19
N LYS A 74 13.87 -20.85 7.19
CA LYS A 74 14.26 -20.85 8.62
C LYS A 74 15.14 -19.66 9.01
N GLY A 75 14.75 -18.45 8.54
CA GLY A 75 15.45 -17.19 8.81
C GLY A 75 16.76 -17.00 8.06
N LYS A 76 17.11 -17.88 7.13
CA LYS A 76 18.31 -17.78 6.29
C LYS A 76 17.92 -17.51 4.85
N THR A 77 18.55 -16.53 4.21
CA THR A 77 18.45 -16.31 2.77
C THR A 77 19.04 -17.50 2.04
N ILE A 78 18.29 -18.07 1.10
CA ILE A 78 18.74 -19.20 0.26
C ILE A 78 18.81 -18.84 -1.22
N TYR A 79 18.17 -17.73 -1.61
CA TYR A 79 18.23 -17.23 -2.98
C TYR A 79 17.88 -15.75 -3.00
N THR A 80 18.59 -14.96 -3.82
CA THR A 80 18.29 -13.55 -4.11
C THR A 80 18.60 -13.26 -5.57
N TRP A 81 17.67 -12.61 -6.23
CA TRP A 81 17.81 -12.22 -7.63
C TRP A 81 17.32 -10.78 -7.83
N HIS A 82 17.97 -10.05 -8.71
CA HIS A 82 17.60 -8.70 -9.11
C HIS A 82 17.74 -8.56 -10.62
N SER A 83 16.80 -7.86 -11.24
CA SER A 83 16.90 -7.46 -12.64
C SER A 83 17.89 -6.31 -12.80
N ASP A 84 18.19 -5.94 -14.04
CA ASP A 84 19.01 -4.76 -14.37
C ASP A 84 18.39 -3.42 -13.91
N TYR A 85 17.09 -3.43 -13.58
CA TYR A 85 16.33 -2.26 -13.09
C TYR A 85 16.32 -2.12 -11.57
N CYS A 86 16.82 -3.11 -10.84
CA CYS A 86 16.70 -3.19 -9.39
C CYS A 86 17.97 -3.72 -8.75
N SER A 87 18.27 -3.24 -7.55
CA SER A 87 19.34 -3.73 -6.69
C SER A 87 18.81 -3.96 -5.28
N SER A 88 19.64 -4.49 -4.39
CA SER A 88 19.27 -4.70 -2.98
C SER A 88 18.90 -3.41 -2.23
N THR A 89 19.29 -2.24 -2.75
CA THR A 89 19.04 -0.93 -2.14
C THR A 89 18.09 -0.05 -2.95
N THR A 90 17.60 -0.55 -4.09
CA THR A 90 16.66 0.19 -4.92
C THR A 90 15.28 0.19 -4.27
N PRO A 91 14.69 1.35 -3.94
CA PRO A 91 13.32 1.40 -3.48
C PRO A 91 12.39 0.93 -4.60
N HIS A 92 11.38 0.18 -4.26
CA HIS A 92 10.39 -0.31 -5.20
C HIS A 92 8.99 -0.18 -4.61
N ILE A 93 8.03 0.26 -5.42
CA ILE A 93 6.63 0.31 -4.98
C ILE A 93 6.12 -1.09 -4.67
N ILE A 94 5.42 -1.23 -3.56
CA ILE A 94 4.90 -2.52 -3.09
C ILE A 94 3.38 -2.64 -3.24
N PHE A 95 2.74 -1.62 -3.81
CA PHE A 95 1.30 -1.58 -4.02
C PHE A 95 0.52 -2.13 -2.83
N SER A 96 -0.40 -3.04 -3.06
CA SER A 96 -1.33 -3.56 -2.05
C SER A 96 -0.70 -4.37 -0.91
N VAL A 97 0.59 -4.70 -0.95
CA VAL A 97 1.30 -5.20 0.24
C VAL A 97 1.25 -4.17 1.37
N SER A 98 1.16 -2.88 1.05
CA SER A 98 0.97 -1.78 2.01
C SER A 98 -0.25 -1.97 2.91
N LYS A 99 -1.32 -2.61 2.42
CA LYS A 99 -2.53 -2.88 3.20
C LYS A 99 -2.26 -3.75 4.43
N SER A 100 -1.40 -4.76 4.28
CA SER A 100 -1.00 -5.63 5.39
C SER A 100 -0.22 -4.85 6.45
N LEU A 101 0.65 -3.93 6.02
CA LEU A 101 1.42 -3.07 6.92
C LEU A 101 0.51 -2.08 7.65
N THR A 102 -0.48 -1.51 6.96
CA THR A 102 -1.48 -0.62 7.57
C THR A 102 -2.33 -1.37 8.60
N ALA A 103 -2.72 -2.62 8.33
CA ALA A 103 -3.45 -3.44 9.29
C ALA A 103 -2.62 -3.72 10.55
N LEU A 104 -1.31 -3.98 10.43
CA LEU A 104 -0.41 -4.11 11.58
C LEU A 104 -0.33 -2.81 12.40
N LEU A 105 -0.30 -1.65 11.73
CA LEU A 105 -0.32 -0.36 12.44
C LEU A 105 -1.62 -0.12 13.20
N ILE A 106 -2.77 -0.52 12.64
CA ILE A 106 -4.06 -0.48 13.38
C ILE A 106 -3.99 -1.37 14.61
N GLY A 107 -3.39 -2.57 14.49
CA GLY A 107 -3.14 -3.43 15.65
C GLY A 107 -2.33 -2.73 16.75
N CYS A 108 -1.31 -1.96 16.38
CA CYS A 108 -0.55 -1.15 17.33
C CYS A 108 -1.41 -0.04 17.99
N VAL A 109 -2.28 0.63 17.21
CA VAL A 109 -3.18 1.67 17.75
C VAL A 109 -4.19 1.06 18.76
N ILE A 110 -4.68 -0.15 18.48
CA ILE A 110 -5.56 -0.89 19.38
C ILE A 110 -4.82 -1.32 20.65
N ASP A 111 -3.62 -1.84 20.54
CA ASP A 111 -2.76 -2.26 21.65
C ASP A 111 -2.41 -1.08 22.58
N GLU A 112 -2.27 0.12 22.03
CA GLU A 112 -2.10 1.36 22.77
C GLU A 112 -3.38 1.86 23.47
N GLY A 113 -4.52 1.20 23.28
CA GLY A 113 -5.81 1.56 23.86
C GLY A 113 -6.45 2.81 23.26
N LEU A 114 -5.97 3.28 22.10
CA LEU A 114 -6.47 4.47 21.42
C LEU A 114 -7.68 4.20 20.51
N LEU A 115 -7.93 2.92 20.19
CA LEU A 115 -8.94 2.48 19.26
C LEU A 115 -9.45 1.09 19.64
N SER A 116 -10.66 0.73 19.25
CA SER A 116 -11.14 -0.65 19.26
C SER A 116 -11.68 -1.05 17.89
N GLU A 117 -11.72 -2.34 17.61
CA GLU A 117 -12.25 -2.86 16.34
C GLU A 117 -13.73 -2.49 16.13
N GLU A 118 -14.47 -2.31 17.21
CA GLU A 118 -15.90 -1.96 17.19
C GLU A 118 -16.15 -0.45 17.04
N THR A 119 -15.09 0.36 17.08
CA THR A 119 -15.24 1.81 16.96
C THR A 119 -15.77 2.18 15.60
N LEU A 120 -16.89 2.91 15.56
CA LEU A 120 -17.46 3.41 14.29
C LEU A 120 -16.64 4.57 13.74
N VAL A 121 -16.51 4.62 12.42
CA VAL A 121 -15.80 5.71 11.72
C VAL A 121 -16.38 7.07 12.07
N SER A 122 -17.71 7.21 12.19
CA SER A 122 -18.36 8.46 12.56
C SER A 122 -18.06 8.95 13.99
N LYS A 123 -17.58 8.09 14.86
CA LYS A 123 -17.10 8.49 16.19
C LYS A 123 -15.71 9.16 16.13
N ILE A 124 -14.92 8.79 15.13
CA ILE A 124 -13.58 9.34 14.89
C ILE A 124 -13.67 10.58 14.00
N PHE A 125 -14.54 10.51 12.99
CA PHE A 125 -14.78 11.54 11.98
C PHE A 125 -16.27 11.87 11.91
N PRO A 126 -16.78 12.88 12.65
CA PRO A 126 -18.19 13.30 12.54
C PRO A 126 -18.60 13.67 11.12
N GLU A 127 -17.65 14.13 10.29
CA GLU A 127 -17.84 14.46 8.88
C GLU A 127 -18.10 13.25 7.97
N ALA A 128 -17.91 12.02 8.46
CA ALA A 128 -18.27 10.79 7.75
C ALA A 128 -19.81 10.58 7.67
N LYS A 129 -20.57 11.41 8.39
CA LYS A 129 -22.04 11.35 8.37
C LYS A 129 -22.59 11.51 6.95
N GLY A 130 -23.48 10.60 6.55
CA GLY A 130 -24.05 10.54 5.21
C GLY A 130 -23.21 9.77 4.20
N SER A 131 -21.98 9.39 4.53
CA SER A 131 -21.13 8.57 3.65
C SER A 131 -21.32 7.07 3.89
N ALA A 132 -20.72 6.25 3.01
CA ALA A 132 -20.66 4.79 3.19
C ALA A 132 -19.97 4.36 4.50
N PHE A 133 -19.18 5.24 5.10
CA PHE A 133 -18.41 4.94 6.30
C PHE A 133 -19.10 5.35 7.61
N GLU A 134 -20.24 6.01 7.57
CA GLU A 134 -20.90 6.56 8.78
C GLU A 134 -21.06 5.53 9.91
N ASP A 135 -21.59 4.37 9.58
CA ASP A 135 -21.87 3.26 10.51
C ASP A 135 -20.95 2.04 10.32
N ALA A 136 -19.87 2.21 9.54
CA ALA A 136 -18.83 1.19 9.41
C ALA A 136 -17.93 1.18 10.65
N SER A 137 -17.63 -0.01 11.17
CA SER A 137 -16.64 -0.19 12.23
C SER A 137 -15.22 -0.34 11.66
N VAL A 138 -14.22 -0.17 12.51
CA VAL A 138 -12.81 -0.47 12.17
C VAL A 138 -12.67 -1.93 11.73
N ARG A 139 -13.43 -2.86 12.34
CA ARG A 139 -13.48 -4.25 11.93
C ARG A 139 -13.95 -4.43 10.49
N ASN A 140 -15.01 -3.72 10.09
CA ASN A 140 -15.48 -3.78 8.70
C ASN A 140 -14.43 -3.29 7.69
N LEU A 141 -13.64 -2.28 8.06
CA LEU A 141 -12.53 -1.80 7.23
C LEU A 141 -11.43 -2.86 7.09
N LEU A 142 -11.02 -3.47 8.20
CA LEU A 142 -9.99 -4.53 8.23
C LEU A 142 -10.42 -5.77 7.44
N ASP A 143 -11.69 -6.16 7.55
CA ASP A 143 -12.25 -7.33 6.86
C ASP A 143 -12.62 -7.06 5.39
N MET A 144 -12.39 -5.85 4.87
CA MET A 144 -12.81 -5.48 3.50
C MET A 144 -14.32 -5.74 3.28
N SER A 145 -15.15 -5.36 4.25
CA SER A 145 -16.58 -5.67 4.25
C SER A 145 -17.48 -4.44 4.40
N VAL A 146 -16.94 -3.26 4.09
CA VAL A 146 -17.73 -2.02 4.06
C VAL A 146 -18.59 -2.01 2.81
N SER A 147 -19.91 -1.88 3.00
CA SER A 147 -20.87 -1.68 1.92
C SER A 147 -20.73 -0.28 1.34
N SER A 148 -20.21 -0.16 0.14
CA SER A 148 -20.08 1.12 -0.58
C SER A 148 -20.33 0.97 -2.07
N ASN A 149 -20.63 2.07 -2.73
CA ASN A 149 -20.77 2.12 -4.19
C ASN A 149 -19.44 2.16 -4.94
N PHE A 150 -18.33 2.01 -4.23
CA PHE A 150 -17.00 1.98 -4.84
C PHE A 150 -16.81 0.68 -5.63
N ILE A 151 -16.24 0.81 -6.83
CA ILE A 151 -15.88 -0.34 -7.68
C ILE A 151 -14.40 -0.20 -8.01
N GLU A 152 -13.59 -1.17 -7.61
CA GLU A 152 -12.15 -1.19 -7.85
C GLU A 152 -11.82 -1.89 -9.17
N ASP A 153 -11.96 -1.17 -10.28
CA ASP A 153 -11.64 -1.66 -11.63
C ASP A 153 -10.32 -1.05 -12.12
N TYR A 154 -9.27 -1.86 -12.16
CA TYR A 154 -7.92 -1.42 -12.56
C TYR A 154 -7.81 -1.00 -14.02
N GLU A 155 -8.70 -1.45 -14.88
CA GLU A 155 -8.74 -1.11 -16.31
C GLU A 155 -9.59 0.13 -16.59
N ALA A 156 -10.36 0.60 -15.61
CA ALA A 156 -11.22 1.75 -15.79
C ALA A 156 -10.45 3.01 -16.16
N THR A 157 -10.89 3.65 -17.24
CA THR A 157 -10.38 4.94 -17.73
C THR A 157 -11.30 6.11 -17.43
N SER A 158 -12.42 5.85 -16.73
CA SER A 158 -13.42 6.84 -16.29
C SER A 158 -14.16 6.35 -15.07
N GLY A 159 -14.96 7.21 -14.46
CA GLY A 159 -15.82 6.89 -13.33
C GLY A 159 -15.07 6.76 -12.00
N ILE A 160 -15.74 6.18 -11.02
CA ILE A 160 -15.38 6.25 -9.59
C ILE A 160 -13.96 5.78 -9.26
N PHE A 161 -13.41 4.81 -10.02
CA PHE A 161 -12.04 4.36 -9.78
C PHE A 161 -10.99 5.32 -10.36
N LEU A 162 -11.29 6.00 -11.47
CA LEU A 162 -10.43 7.08 -11.96
C LEU A 162 -10.46 8.26 -10.99
N ASP A 163 -11.64 8.66 -10.51
CA ASP A 163 -11.80 9.74 -9.54
C ASP A 163 -10.99 9.45 -8.26
N TYR A 164 -11.05 8.21 -7.78
CA TYR A 164 -10.20 7.76 -6.68
C TYR A 164 -8.70 7.91 -6.97
N ARG A 165 -8.23 7.45 -8.13
CA ARG A 165 -6.81 7.58 -8.50
C ARG A 165 -6.37 9.03 -8.62
N GLN A 166 -7.25 9.92 -9.09
CA GLN A 166 -7.02 11.35 -9.14
C GLN A 166 -6.96 11.93 -7.73
N SER A 167 -7.92 11.61 -6.87
CA SER A 167 -7.97 12.10 -5.48
C SER A 167 -6.76 11.68 -4.64
N THR A 168 -6.11 10.55 -4.99
CA THR A 168 -4.88 10.07 -4.35
C THR A 168 -3.59 10.64 -4.93
N GLY A 169 -3.68 11.47 -5.97
CA GLY A 169 -2.51 12.00 -6.69
C GLY A 169 -1.81 11.01 -7.61
N TRP A 170 -2.42 9.85 -7.92
CA TRP A 170 -1.82 8.83 -8.78
C TRP A 170 -2.18 8.98 -10.26
N ASN A 171 -3.14 9.83 -10.57
CA ASN A 171 -3.49 10.25 -11.93
C ASN A 171 -3.59 11.77 -11.98
N PRO A 172 -3.36 12.38 -13.16
CA PRO A 172 -3.59 13.81 -13.33
C PRO A 172 -5.02 14.19 -12.96
N GLN A 173 -5.17 15.32 -12.28
CA GLN A 173 -6.46 15.96 -12.01
C GLN A 173 -6.62 17.19 -12.91
N ASP A 174 -7.86 17.53 -13.24
CA ASP A 174 -8.15 18.79 -13.87
C ASP A 174 -7.79 19.96 -12.92
N ILE A 175 -7.44 21.11 -13.50
CA ILE A 175 -6.93 22.24 -12.73
C ILE A 175 -7.96 22.75 -11.70
N ASP A 176 -9.23 22.63 -12.02
CA ASP A 176 -10.35 23.07 -11.18
C ASP A 176 -10.83 21.97 -10.20
N ASP A 177 -10.35 20.74 -10.36
CA ASP A 177 -10.69 19.66 -9.43
C ASP A 177 -9.93 19.83 -8.12
N THR A 178 -10.68 20.05 -7.04
CA THR A 178 -10.17 20.22 -5.68
C THR A 178 -10.26 18.94 -4.85
N SER A 179 -10.70 17.83 -5.42
CA SER A 179 -10.83 16.56 -4.71
C SER A 179 -9.48 16.08 -4.16
N HIS A 180 -9.53 15.44 -3.04
CA HIS A 180 -8.39 14.82 -2.37
C HIS A 180 -8.87 13.56 -1.65
N LEU A 181 -7.95 12.72 -1.21
CA LEU A 181 -8.28 11.39 -0.68
C LEU A 181 -9.41 11.41 0.37
N LYS A 182 -9.29 12.26 1.39
CA LYS A 182 -10.28 12.31 2.47
C LYS A 182 -11.66 12.77 1.97
N SER A 183 -11.72 13.79 1.10
CA SER A 183 -13.00 14.24 0.51
C SER A 183 -13.63 13.18 -0.36
N PHE A 184 -12.82 12.44 -1.14
CA PHE A 184 -13.29 11.33 -1.93
C PHE A 184 -13.88 10.20 -1.05
N LEU A 185 -13.19 9.80 0.00
CA LEU A 185 -13.68 8.76 0.92
C LEU A 185 -15.05 9.13 1.49
N PHE A 186 -15.24 10.37 1.93
CA PHE A 186 -16.52 10.82 2.50
C PHE A 186 -17.60 11.13 1.46
N SER A 187 -17.29 11.11 0.16
CA SER A 187 -18.30 11.20 -0.91
C SER A 187 -18.90 9.85 -1.31
N LEU A 188 -18.31 8.74 -0.87
CA LEU A 188 -18.81 7.42 -1.20
C LEU A 188 -20.16 7.15 -0.54
N ASN A 189 -21.10 6.61 -1.32
CA ASN A 189 -22.43 6.26 -0.85
C ASN A 189 -22.48 4.80 -0.41
N LYS A 190 -23.36 4.50 0.56
CA LYS A 190 -23.62 3.15 1.00
C LYS A 190 -24.36 2.37 -0.11
N ASN A 191 -24.00 1.11 -0.27
CA ASN A 191 -24.69 0.18 -1.16
C ASN A 191 -25.92 -0.45 -0.43
N THR A 192 -26.60 -1.39 -1.06
CA THR A 192 -27.85 -1.98 -0.55
C THR A 192 -27.65 -3.04 0.53
N HIS A 193 -26.50 -3.69 0.61
CA HIS A 193 -26.18 -4.69 1.62
C HIS A 193 -25.65 -4.06 2.91
N LYS A 194 -25.63 -4.83 4.00
CA LYS A 194 -25.07 -4.38 5.27
C LYS A 194 -23.55 -4.51 5.32
N HIS A 195 -22.91 -3.67 6.15
CA HIS A 195 -21.50 -3.90 6.47
C HIS A 195 -21.29 -5.28 7.11
N GLY A 196 -20.21 -5.96 6.77
CA GLY A 196 -19.90 -7.32 7.25
C GLY A 196 -20.59 -8.44 6.47
N GLU A 197 -21.52 -8.14 5.57
CA GLU A 197 -22.29 -9.15 4.84
C GLU A 197 -21.50 -9.77 3.67
N LYS A 198 -20.66 -8.96 3.02
CA LYS A 198 -19.85 -9.38 1.87
C LYS A 198 -18.41 -8.90 2.00
N PHE A 199 -17.50 -9.72 1.54
CA PHE A 199 -16.14 -9.30 1.25
C PHE A 199 -16.12 -8.59 -0.11
N GLU A 200 -15.67 -7.33 -0.13
CA GLU A 200 -15.45 -6.54 -1.34
C GLU A 200 -14.10 -5.86 -1.24
N TYR A 201 -13.16 -6.27 -2.09
CA TYR A 201 -11.80 -5.72 -2.06
C TYR A 201 -11.81 -4.26 -2.51
N HIS A 202 -11.70 -3.35 -1.54
CA HIS A 202 -11.70 -1.90 -1.77
C HIS A 202 -10.53 -1.23 -1.08
N SER A 203 -9.63 -0.64 -1.87
CA SER A 203 -8.48 0.13 -1.36
C SER A 203 -8.91 1.30 -0.46
N THR A 204 -10.09 1.84 -0.66
CA THR A 204 -10.71 2.90 0.15
C THR A 204 -10.84 2.53 1.63
N ASN A 205 -11.05 1.24 1.94
CA ASN A 205 -11.09 0.76 3.33
C ASN A 205 -9.75 0.95 4.02
N THR A 206 -8.67 0.60 3.35
CA THR A 206 -7.33 0.74 3.94
C THR A 206 -6.88 2.20 4.00
N ASP A 207 -7.22 3.02 3.01
CA ASP A 207 -6.92 4.45 3.08
C ASP A 207 -7.70 5.14 4.22
N MET A 208 -8.93 4.68 4.51
CA MET A 208 -9.67 5.11 5.70
C MET A 208 -8.92 4.70 6.99
N LEU A 209 -8.37 3.48 7.07
CA LEU A 209 -7.53 3.06 8.20
C LEU A 209 -6.30 3.96 8.35
N GLY A 210 -5.67 4.37 7.26
CA GLY A 210 -4.52 5.30 7.28
C GLY A 210 -4.86 6.65 7.91
N ILE A 211 -6.00 7.26 7.54
CA ILE A 211 -6.42 8.53 8.16
C ILE A 211 -6.91 8.35 9.61
N ILE A 212 -7.45 7.17 9.96
CA ILE A 212 -7.78 6.81 11.36
C ILE A 212 -6.52 6.77 12.21
N ILE A 213 -5.43 6.14 11.73
CA ILE A 213 -4.13 6.12 12.43
C ILE A 213 -3.67 7.54 12.76
N GLU A 214 -3.64 8.44 11.77
CA GLU A 214 -3.24 9.84 11.99
C GLU A 214 -4.14 10.53 13.01
N LYS A 215 -5.44 10.32 12.94
CA LYS A 215 -6.41 10.96 13.83
C LYS A 215 -6.29 10.49 15.27
N CYS A 216 -6.16 9.18 15.50
CA CYS A 216 -6.10 8.59 16.85
C CYS A 216 -4.75 8.83 17.52
N THR A 217 -3.65 8.81 16.75
CA THR A 217 -2.30 8.94 17.31
C THR A 217 -1.81 10.39 17.38
N GLY A 218 -2.41 11.31 16.62
CA GLY A 218 -1.93 12.67 16.44
C GLY A 218 -0.62 12.77 15.65
N LYS A 219 -0.15 11.67 15.06
CA LYS A 219 1.09 11.57 14.29
C LYS A 219 0.79 11.41 12.81
N LYS A 220 1.68 11.86 11.94
CA LYS A 220 1.61 11.53 10.52
C LYS A 220 1.83 10.04 10.31
N TYR A 221 1.15 9.46 9.31
CA TYR A 221 1.23 8.03 8.99
C TYR A 221 2.67 7.56 8.84
N ALA A 222 3.50 8.28 8.06
CA ALA A 222 4.90 7.95 7.85
C ALA A 222 5.72 7.92 9.16
N GLN A 223 5.45 8.85 10.08
CA GLN A 223 6.11 8.89 11.38
C GLN A 223 5.70 7.70 12.25
N TYR A 224 4.40 7.40 12.34
CA TYR A 224 3.89 6.28 13.12
C TYR A 224 4.37 4.93 12.56
N PHE A 225 4.40 4.81 11.22
CA PHE A 225 4.95 3.65 10.53
C PHE A 225 6.43 3.42 10.90
N PHE A 226 7.25 4.47 10.89
CA PHE A 226 8.64 4.36 11.32
C PHE A 226 8.75 3.87 12.77
N GLU A 227 8.03 4.50 13.68
CA GLU A 227 8.12 4.21 15.11
C GLU A 227 7.66 2.79 15.45
N LYS A 228 6.61 2.30 14.79
CA LYS A 228 5.95 1.03 15.14
C LYS A 228 6.38 -0.17 14.31
N LEU A 229 6.86 0.04 13.09
CA LEU A 229 7.28 -1.05 12.23
C LEU A 229 8.76 -0.97 11.85
N MET A 230 9.21 0.07 11.16
CA MET A 230 10.57 0.10 10.60
C MET A 230 11.65 0.00 11.69
N ARG A 231 11.53 0.79 12.73
CA ARG A 231 12.50 0.81 13.83
C ARG A 231 12.53 -0.51 14.63
N PRO A 232 11.40 -1.08 15.10
CA PRO A 232 11.42 -2.37 15.80
C PRO A 232 11.88 -3.53 14.95
N LEU A 233 11.57 -3.54 13.65
CA LEU A 233 12.05 -4.56 12.71
C LEU A 233 13.54 -4.44 12.41
N GLY A 234 14.15 -3.30 12.74
CA GLY A 234 15.55 -3.01 12.39
C GLY A 234 15.75 -2.92 10.89
N ALA A 235 14.78 -2.29 10.18
CA ALA A 235 14.92 -2.03 8.76
C ALA A 235 16.22 -1.28 8.47
N GLN A 236 16.86 -1.55 7.32
CA GLN A 236 18.20 -1.01 7.02
C GLN A 236 18.17 0.17 6.06
N ASP A 237 17.11 0.28 5.29
CA ASP A 237 16.94 1.31 4.28
C ASP A 237 15.69 2.15 4.53
N ASP A 238 15.68 3.36 3.96
CA ASP A 238 14.54 4.26 4.00
C ASP A 238 13.38 3.68 3.21
N ALA A 239 12.18 3.98 3.69
CA ALA A 239 10.95 3.79 2.94
C ALA A 239 10.26 5.13 2.71
N TYR A 240 9.17 5.14 1.95
CA TYR A 240 8.32 6.30 1.76
C TYR A 240 6.89 5.89 1.45
N VAL A 241 5.98 6.81 1.64
CA VAL A 241 4.57 6.68 1.27
C VAL A 241 4.18 7.83 0.34
N THR A 242 3.38 7.57 -0.67
CA THR A 242 2.86 8.60 -1.57
C THR A 242 1.80 9.44 -0.86
N LEU A 243 1.70 10.70 -1.27
CA LEU A 243 0.80 11.68 -0.70
C LEU A 243 -0.16 12.21 -1.76
N ASP A 244 -1.38 12.51 -1.35
CA ASP A 244 -2.30 13.33 -2.13
C ASP A 244 -1.89 14.81 -2.08
N ARG A 245 -2.62 15.66 -2.78
CA ARG A 245 -2.39 17.12 -2.84
C ARG A 245 -2.49 17.85 -1.49
N MET A 246 -3.15 17.25 -0.50
CA MET A 246 -3.31 17.78 0.86
C MET A 246 -2.28 17.20 1.84
N GLY A 247 -1.39 16.33 1.37
CA GLY A 247 -0.42 15.66 2.21
C GLY A 247 -0.98 14.47 2.99
N THR A 248 -2.15 13.93 2.59
CA THR A 248 -2.71 12.71 3.16
C THR A 248 -1.98 11.51 2.57
N SER A 249 -1.53 10.59 3.43
CA SER A 249 -0.82 9.39 3.01
C SER A 249 -1.76 8.39 2.33
N ARG A 250 -1.33 7.86 1.18
CA ARG A 250 -1.99 6.74 0.54
C ARG A 250 -1.51 5.43 1.18
N SER A 251 -2.26 4.94 2.15
CA SER A 251 -1.89 3.75 2.94
C SER A 251 -2.28 2.42 2.29
N ALA A 252 -3.05 2.46 1.21
CA ALA A 252 -3.51 1.28 0.49
C ALA A 252 -2.60 0.85 -0.67
N GLY A 253 -1.52 1.63 -1.00
CA GLY A 253 -0.69 1.29 -2.15
C GLY A 253 0.64 2.00 -2.23
#